data_b965bffbd4ca2ac84f83d5b0700fa7e5
#
_entry.id   b965bffbd4ca2ac84f83d5b0700fa7e5
#
_cell.length_a   1.000
_cell.length_b   1.000
_cell.length_c   1.000
_cell.angle_alpha   90.00
_cell.angle_beta   90.00
_cell.angle_gamma   90.00
#
_symmetry.space_group_name_H-M   'P 1'
#
loop_
_entity.id
_entity.type
_entity.pdbx_description
1 polymer ?
#
loop_
_entity_poly.entity_id
_entity_poly.type
_entity_poly.pdbx_seq_one_letter_code
_entity_poly.pdbx_strand_id
1 'polypeptide(L)'
;MQQSYATLFSVVNKVQIKGDEYLEVLTSRQHMALIAIAHLPVENTTLVNIAKKLGTTKQTANKLITSLVKKGYVQTVPSKLDKRSINVEITSEGKTALIACSEKSTYFLADIFKDFTTEEIETLWKLLQKLYRFDGEELDGYEETVNMEIEEPKQISDFQERVFTELLKRRYGDEERRD
;
A
#
# COMPACT_ATOMS: atom_id res chain seq x y z
N MET A 1 0.14 19.12 -21.20
CA MET A 1 -0.99 18.79 -20.32
C MET A 1 -1.73 17.52 -20.77
N GLN A 2 -2.28 17.43 -21.99
CA GLN A 2 -3.00 16.24 -22.46
C GLN A 2 -2.15 14.95 -22.41
N GLN A 3 -0.91 15.00 -22.88
CA GLN A 3 0.02 13.86 -22.82
C GLN A 3 0.27 13.42 -21.38
N SER A 4 0.53 14.35 -20.45
CA SER A 4 0.78 14.03 -19.03
C SER A 4 -0.45 13.35 -18.42
N TYR A 5 -1.66 13.83 -18.70
CA TYR A 5 -2.91 13.24 -18.25
C TYR A 5 -3.11 11.81 -18.80
N ALA A 6 -2.96 11.64 -20.13
CA ALA A 6 -3.11 10.33 -20.76
C ALA A 6 -2.04 9.32 -20.24
N THR A 7 -0.79 9.79 -20.09
CA THR A 7 0.29 8.96 -19.54
C THR A 7 0.02 8.54 -18.10
N LEU A 8 -0.49 9.44 -17.25
CA LEU A 8 -0.87 9.11 -15.88
C LEU A 8 -1.89 7.96 -15.82
N PHE A 9 -2.94 8.01 -16.65
CA PHE A 9 -3.92 6.93 -16.77
C PHE A 9 -3.28 5.60 -17.19
N SER A 10 -2.42 5.64 -18.19
CA SER A 10 -1.73 4.44 -18.68
C SER A 10 -0.78 3.86 -17.63
N VAL A 11 -0.04 4.71 -16.91
CA VAL A 11 0.87 4.29 -15.84
C VAL A 11 0.09 3.64 -14.71
N VAL A 12 -0.98 4.26 -14.23
CA VAL A 12 -1.81 3.70 -13.15
C VAL A 12 -2.34 2.31 -13.52
N ASN A 13 -2.88 2.15 -14.73
CA ASN A 13 -3.39 0.86 -15.21
C ASN A 13 -2.28 -0.18 -15.31
N LYS A 14 -1.12 0.19 -15.88
CA LYS A 14 0.03 -0.72 -16.05
C LYS A 14 0.58 -1.17 -14.69
N VAL A 15 0.73 -0.24 -13.75
CA VAL A 15 1.19 -0.55 -12.37
C VAL A 15 0.24 -1.52 -11.68
N GLN A 16 -1.09 -1.32 -11.82
CA GLN A 16 -2.07 -2.24 -11.23
C GLN A 16 -1.96 -3.64 -11.84
N ILE A 17 -1.95 -3.77 -13.17
CA ILE A 17 -1.87 -5.07 -13.85
C ILE A 17 -0.59 -5.80 -13.44
N LYS A 18 0.56 -5.12 -13.47
CA LYS A 18 1.84 -5.73 -13.11
C LYS A 18 1.93 -6.05 -11.63
N GLY A 19 1.41 -5.20 -10.76
CA GLY A 19 1.34 -5.47 -9.34
C GLY A 19 0.47 -6.69 -9.02
N ASP A 20 -0.65 -6.89 -9.71
CA ASP A 20 -1.50 -8.08 -9.55
C ASP A 20 -0.75 -9.37 -9.94
N GLU A 21 0.08 -9.33 -11.01
CA GLU A 21 0.96 -10.45 -11.40
C GLU A 21 2.02 -10.76 -10.33
N TYR A 22 2.60 -9.73 -9.67
CA TYR A 22 3.63 -9.90 -8.63
C TYR A 22 3.07 -10.43 -7.31
N LEU A 23 1.91 -9.94 -6.89
CA LEU A 23 1.39 -10.21 -5.54
C LEU A 23 0.74 -11.60 -5.42
N GLU A 24 0.21 -12.17 -6.49
CA GLU A 24 -0.42 -13.51 -6.59
C GLU A 24 -1.59 -13.78 -5.63
N VAL A 25 -1.43 -13.53 -4.32
CA VAL A 25 -2.42 -13.79 -3.25
C VAL A 25 -3.48 -12.70 -3.19
N LEU A 26 -3.05 -11.45 -3.36
CA LEU A 26 -3.88 -10.25 -3.32
C LEU A 26 -3.78 -9.52 -4.65
N THR A 27 -4.85 -8.85 -5.08
CA THR A 27 -4.70 -7.82 -6.10
C THR A 27 -4.02 -6.60 -5.50
N SER A 28 -3.36 -5.77 -6.33
CA SER A 28 -2.73 -4.52 -5.91
C SER A 28 -3.70 -3.63 -5.12
N ARG A 29 -4.97 -3.58 -5.54
CA ARG A 29 -6.00 -2.81 -4.83
C ARG A 29 -6.36 -3.42 -3.48
N GLN A 30 -6.42 -4.75 -3.36
CA GLN A 30 -6.64 -5.43 -2.09
C GLN A 30 -5.47 -5.24 -1.13
N HIS A 31 -4.24 -5.33 -1.64
CA HIS A 31 -3.02 -5.07 -0.88
C HIS A 31 -3.00 -3.63 -0.35
N MET A 32 -3.24 -2.64 -1.22
CA MET A 32 -3.32 -1.24 -0.79
C MET A 32 -4.45 -0.97 0.21
N ALA A 33 -5.58 -1.71 0.12
CA ALA A 33 -6.65 -1.59 1.10
C ALA A 33 -6.22 -2.10 2.49
N LEU A 34 -5.50 -3.23 2.57
CA LEU A 34 -4.93 -3.71 3.83
C LEU A 34 -3.89 -2.74 4.39
N ILE A 35 -3.02 -2.17 3.54
CA ILE A 35 -2.06 -1.14 3.95
C ILE A 35 -2.80 0.09 4.51
N ALA A 36 -3.86 0.56 3.84
CA ALA A 36 -4.64 1.71 4.28
C ALA A 36 -5.28 1.46 5.66
N ILE A 37 -5.83 0.26 5.91
CA ILE A 37 -6.38 -0.12 7.21
C ILE A 37 -5.28 -0.13 8.28
N ALA A 38 -4.10 -0.70 7.97
CA ALA A 38 -2.98 -0.79 8.90
C ALA A 38 -2.38 0.57 9.30
N HIS A 39 -2.51 1.60 8.44
CA HIS A 39 -2.04 2.97 8.71
C HIS A 39 -3.11 3.89 9.33
N LEU A 40 -4.33 3.42 9.51
CA LEU A 40 -5.36 4.17 10.21
C LEU A 40 -5.38 3.81 11.70
N PRO A 41 -5.65 4.76 12.61
CA PRO A 41 -5.95 4.42 14.00
C PRO A 41 -7.10 3.41 14.07
N VAL A 42 -6.98 2.41 14.96
CA VAL A 42 -7.93 1.29 15.05
C VAL A 42 -9.38 1.76 15.18
N GLU A 43 -9.59 2.81 15.96
CA GLU A 43 -10.90 3.42 16.16
C GLU A 43 -11.44 4.19 14.93
N ASN A 44 -10.60 4.47 13.93
CA ASN A 44 -10.91 5.28 12.76
C ASN A 44 -10.92 4.48 11.44
N THR A 45 -10.88 3.16 11.48
CA THR A 45 -10.88 2.27 10.30
C THR A 45 -12.26 2.15 9.64
N THR A 46 -12.98 3.27 9.52
CA THR A 46 -14.29 3.30 8.87
C THR A 46 -14.16 3.24 7.34
N LEU A 47 -15.22 2.79 6.64
CA LEU A 47 -15.24 2.79 5.17
C LEU A 47 -14.99 4.16 4.55
N VAL A 48 -15.38 5.25 5.23
CA VAL A 48 -15.14 6.61 4.75
C VAL A 48 -13.66 6.95 4.82
N ASN A 49 -13.02 6.67 5.95
CA ASN A 49 -11.60 6.96 6.15
C ASN A 49 -10.71 6.08 5.26
N ILE A 50 -11.07 4.79 5.10
CA ILE A 50 -10.39 3.89 4.16
C ILE A 50 -10.51 4.41 2.72
N ALA A 51 -11.69 4.86 2.31
CA ALA A 51 -11.90 5.43 0.98
C ALA A 51 -11.06 6.69 0.76
N LYS A 52 -11.02 7.60 1.76
CA LYS A 52 -10.19 8.81 1.74
C LYS A 52 -8.70 8.45 1.63
N LYS A 53 -8.21 7.53 2.48
CA LYS A 53 -6.81 7.06 2.47
C LYS A 53 -6.40 6.48 1.13
N LEU A 54 -7.33 5.77 0.45
CA LEU A 54 -7.11 5.17 -0.87
C LEU A 54 -7.32 6.14 -2.05
N GLY A 55 -7.76 7.38 -1.81
CA GLY A 55 -8.14 8.30 -2.88
C GLY A 55 -9.28 7.75 -3.77
N THR A 56 -10.29 7.08 -3.17
CA THR A 56 -11.36 6.42 -3.92
C THR A 56 -12.74 6.69 -3.33
N THR A 57 -13.79 6.26 -4.02
CA THR A 57 -15.16 6.41 -3.52
C THR A 57 -15.48 5.39 -2.42
N LYS A 58 -16.37 5.77 -1.48
CA LYS A 58 -16.90 4.85 -0.46
C LYS A 58 -17.45 3.55 -1.06
N GLN A 59 -18.10 3.63 -2.25
CA GLN A 59 -18.64 2.45 -2.93
C GLN A 59 -17.52 1.50 -3.39
N THR A 60 -16.43 2.04 -3.95
CA THR A 60 -15.26 1.25 -4.37
C THR A 60 -14.55 0.63 -3.16
N ALA A 61 -14.34 1.39 -2.08
CA ALA A 61 -13.79 0.88 -0.83
C ALA A 61 -14.67 -0.25 -0.27
N ASN A 62 -16.00 -0.08 -0.25
CA ASN A 62 -16.92 -1.12 0.21
C ASN A 62 -16.79 -2.44 -0.60
N LYS A 63 -16.64 -2.36 -1.92
CA LYS A 63 -16.42 -3.56 -2.77
C LYS A 63 -15.10 -4.26 -2.42
N LEU A 64 -14.03 -3.50 -2.19
CA LEU A 64 -12.74 -4.05 -1.76
C LEU A 64 -12.84 -4.73 -0.39
N ILE A 65 -13.43 -4.06 0.59
CA ILE A 65 -13.62 -4.61 1.94
C ILE A 65 -14.49 -5.86 1.90
N THR A 66 -15.60 -5.85 1.17
CA THR A 66 -16.45 -7.05 1.00
C THR A 66 -15.67 -8.22 0.40
N SER A 67 -14.79 -7.95 -0.56
CA SER A 67 -13.92 -8.98 -1.14
C SER A 67 -12.91 -9.53 -0.13
N LEU A 68 -12.31 -8.67 0.70
CA LEU A 68 -11.37 -9.06 1.76
C LEU A 68 -12.06 -9.83 2.89
N VAL A 69 -13.29 -9.45 3.26
CA VAL A 69 -14.12 -10.21 4.22
C VAL A 69 -14.39 -11.64 3.70
N LYS A 70 -14.75 -11.78 2.41
CA LYS A 70 -14.97 -13.10 1.79
C LYS A 70 -13.71 -13.98 1.78
N LYS A 71 -12.53 -13.38 1.74
CA LYS A 71 -11.22 -14.07 1.85
C LYS A 71 -10.82 -14.34 3.31
N GLY A 72 -11.56 -13.83 4.29
CA GLY A 72 -11.22 -13.93 5.70
C GLY A 72 -10.07 -13.02 6.15
N TYR A 73 -9.65 -12.07 5.34
CA TYR A 73 -8.48 -11.21 5.65
C TYR A 73 -8.82 -9.99 6.50
N VAL A 74 -10.08 -9.59 6.50
CA VAL A 74 -10.61 -8.56 7.38
C VAL A 74 -11.95 -8.96 7.97
N GLN A 75 -12.29 -8.38 9.10
CA GLN A 75 -13.60 -8.46 9.73
C GLN A 75 -14.17 -7.08 9.97
N THR A 76 -15.48 -7.01 10.14
CA THR A 76 -16.19 -5.78 10.48
C THR A 76 -16.67 -5.84 11.92
N VAL A 77 -16.42 -4.77 12.68
CA VAL A 77 -16.83 -4.64 14.09
C VAL A 77 -17.60 -3.32 14.30
N PRO A 78 -18.52 -3.25 15.24
CA PRO A 78 -19.17 -1.98 15.61
C PRO A 78 -18.12 -0.96 16.06
N SER A 79 -18.21 0.29 15.57
CA SER A 79 -17.32 1.34 16.02
C SER A 79 -17.59 1.71 17.50
N LYS A 80 -16.51 1.87 18.26
CA LYS A 80 -16.58 2.32 19.66
C LYS A 80 -16.89 3.82 19.76
N LEU A 81 -16.53 4.61 18.74
CA LEU A 81 -16.73 6.06 18.70
C LEU A 81 -18.13 6.46 18.22
N ASP A 82 -18.67 5.73 17.25
CA ASP A 82 -20.00 5.97 16.71
C ASP A 82 -20.72 4.64 16.45
N LYS A 83 -21.72 4.35 17.26
CA LYS A 83 -22.53 3.11 17.17
C LYS A 83 -23.26 2.92 15.83
N ARG A 84 -23.32 3.94 14.98
CA ARG A 84 -23.89 3.88 13.62
C ARG A 84 -22.84 3.51 12.58
N SER A 85 -21.58 3.49 12.96
CA SER A 85 -20.44 3.22 12.09
C SER A 85 -19.88 1.82 12.35
N ILE A 86 -19.24 1.28 11.33
CA ILE A 86 -18.56 -0.01 11.35
C ILE A 86 -17.08 0.26 11.09
N ASN A 87 -16.23 -0.30 11.93
CA ASN A 87 -14.79 -0.36 11.72
C ASN A 87 -14.40 -1.67 11.03
N VAL A 88 -13.28 -1.63 10.31
CA VAL A 88 -12.68 -2.78 9.64
C VAL A 88 -11.37 -3.13 10.35
N GLU A 89 -11.24 -4.38 10.75
CA GLU A 89 -10.03 -4.91 11.41
C GLU A 89 -9.38 -5.97 10.55
N ILE A 90 -8.04 -5.98 10.52
CA ILE A 90 -7.27 -7.02 9.84
C ILE A 90 -7.23 -8.26 10.74
N THR A 91 -7.60 -9.42 10.20
CA THR A 91 -7.53 -10.71 10.90
C THR A 91 -6.09 -11.24 10.95
N SER A 92 -5.84 -12.32 11.70
CA SER A 92 -4.54 -13.02 11.70
C SER A 92 -4.16 -13.52 10.30
N GLU A 93 -5.13 -14.04 9.55
CA GLU A 93 -4.95 -14.48 8.17
C GLU A 93 -4.64 -13.29 7.24
N GLY A 94 -5.29 -12.14 7.49
CA GLY A 94 -5.02 -10.89 6.77
C GLY A 94 -3.63 -10.35 7.03
N LYS A 95 -3.14 -10.41 8.29
CA LYS A 95 -1.76 -10.05 8.65
C LYS A 95 -0.76 -10.95 7.92
N THR A 96 -0.98 -12.25 7.95
CA THR A 96 -0.14 -13.24 7.22
C THR A 96 -0.09 -12.95 5.72
N ALA A 97 -1.25 -12.69 5.10
CA ALA A 97 -1.33 -12.35 3.69
C ALA A 97 -0.60 -11.03 3.37
N LEU A 98 -0.71 -10.03 4.24
CA LEU A 98 -0.03 -8.74 4.07
C LEU A 98 1.49 -8.90 4.16
N ILE A 99 2.00 -9.66 5.12
CA ILE A 99 3.44 -9.97 5.26
C ILE A 99 3.95 -10.73 4.04
N ALA A 100 3.23 -11.75 3.58
CA ALA A 100 3.60 -12.51 2.38
C ALA A 100 3.68 -11.64 1.11
N CYS A 101 2.80 -10.63 1.02
CA CYS A 101 2.80 -9.67 -0.09
C CYS A 101 3.87 -8.57 0.05
N SER A 102 4.35 -8.28 1.26
CA SER A 102 5.28 -7.16 1.51
C SER A 102 6.62 -7.35 0.79
N GLU A 103 7.17 -8.56 0.80
CA GLU A 103 8.40 -8.89 0.06
C GLU A 103 8.23 -8.67 -1.45
N LYS A 104 7.16 -9.25 -2.01
CA LYS A 104 6.86 -9.13 -3.45
C LYS A 104 6.58 -7.68 -3.85
N SER A 105 5.86 -6.94 -3.02
CA SER A 105 5.60 -5.52 -3.29
C SER A 105 6.87 -4.69 -3.25
N THR A 106 7.81 -4.99 -2.35
CA THR A 106 9.11 -4.30 -2.29
C THR A 106 9.93 -4.56 -3.55
N TYR A 107 9.97 -5.80 -4.02
CA TYR A 107 10.65 -6.15 -5.27
C TYR A 107 9.99 -5.49 -6.48
N PHE A 108 8.67 -5.45 -6.51
CA PHE A 108 7.93 -4.75 -7.54
C PHE A 108 8.22 -3.25 -7.57
N LEU A 109 8.31 -2.60 -6.41
CA LEU A 109 8.69 -1.19 -6.30
C LEU A 109 10.14 -0.97 -6.77
N ALA A 110 11.07 -1.86 -6.41
CA ALA A 110 12.44 -1.81 -6.91
C ALA A 110 12.50 -1.88 -8.44
N ASP A 111 11.73 -2.77 -9.05
CA ASP A 111 11.66 -2.92 -10.51
C ASP A 111 11.01 -1.71 -11.21
N ILE A 112 10.01 -1.08 -10.59
CA ILE A 112 9.38 0.16 -11.12
C ILE A 112 10.38 1.31 -11.13
N PHE A 113 11.16 1.46 -10.05
CA PHE A 113 12.00 2.64 -9.82
C PHE A 113 13.49 2.38 -10.10
N LYS A 114 13.89 1.25 -10.70
CA LYS A 114 15.29 0.87 -10.93
C LYS A 114 16.07 1.89 -11.76
N ASP A 115 15.42 2.55 -12.72
CA ASP A 115 16.05 3.52 -13.61
C ASP A 115 15.94 4.99 -13.10
N PHE A 116 15.43 5.19 -11.86
CA PHE A 116 15.27 6.51 -11.25
C PHE A 116 16.38 6.79 -10.25
N THR A 117 16.95 7.99 -10.27
CA THR A 117 17.76 8.50 -9.17
C THR A 117 16.88 8.83 -7.94
N THR A 118 17.50 8.98 -6.79
CA THR A 118 16.79 9.39 -5.55
C THR A 118 16.13 10.76 -5.73
N GLU A 119 16.82 11.72 -6.36
CA GLU A 119 16.29 13.07 -6.61
C GLU A 119 15.08 13.06 -7.57
N GLU A 120 15.10 12.18 -8.57
CA GLU A 120 13.94 12.01 -9.47
C GLU A 120 12.73 11.42 -8.74
N ILE A 121 12.92 10.46 -7.83
CA ILE A 121 11.85 9.90 -7.00
C ILE A 121 11.27 10.96 -6.07
N GLU A 122 12.12 11.75 -5.40
CA GLU A 122 11.68 12.86 -4.55
C GLU A 122 10.91 13.92 -5.35
N THR A 123 11.40 14.25 -6.54
CA THR A 123 10.72 15.18 -7.45
C THR A 123 9.36 14.65 -7.88
N LEU A 124 9.31 13.38 -8.29
CA LEU A 124 8.06 12.71 -8.65
C LEU A 124 7.06 12.74 -7.50
N TRP A 125 7.50 12.44 -6.28
CA TRP A 125 6.67 12.50 -5.08
C TRP A 125 6.06 13.89 -4.86
N LYS A 126 6.87 14.95 -4.92
CA LYS A 126 6.42 16.35 -4.80
C LYS A 126 5.41 16.73 -5.89
N LEU A 127 5.63 16.26 -7.12
CA LEU A 127 4.71 16.52 -8.24
C LEU A 127 3.39 15.75 -8.09
N LEU A 128 3.41 14.52 -7.60
CA LEU A 128 2.20 13.73 -7.33
C LEU A 128 1.38 14.35 -6.19
N GLN A 129 2.02 14.81 -5.11
CA GLN A 129 1.33 15.54 -4.03
C GLN A 129 0.65 16.82 -4.56
N LYS A 130 1.37 17.60 -5.39
CA LYS A 130 0.82 18.79 -6.02
C LYS A 130 -0.35 18.46 -6.94
N LEU A 131 -0.25 17.37 -7.70
CA LEU A 131 -1.33 16.91 -8.57
C LEU A 131 -2.54 16.45 -7.76
N TYR A 132 -2.34 15.76 -6.64
CA TYR A 132 -3.43 15.28 -5.78
C TYR A 132 -4.30 16.42 -5.24
N ARG A 133 -3.71 17.57 -4.95
CA ARG A 133 -4.38 18.74 -4.36
C ARG A 133 -5.19 19.58 -5.36
N PHE A 134 -5.43 19.09 -6.59
CA PHE A 134 -6.08 19.88 -7.65
C PHE A 134 -7.52 20.30 -7.30
N ASP A 135 -8.19 19.58 -6.43
CA ASP A 135 -9.56 19.82 -5.95
C ASP A 135 -9.62 20.37 -4.52
N GLY A 136 -8.45 20.66 -3.92
CA GLY A 136 -8.32 21.18 -2.55
C GLY A 136 -8.26 20.11 -1.46
N GLU A 137 -8.31 18.81 -1.82
CA GLU A 137 -8.11 17.73 -0.85
C GLU A 137 -6.62 17.53 -0.54
N GLU A 138 -6.30 17.26 0.72
CA GLU A 138 -4.95 16.90 1.16
C GLU A 138 -4.75 15.39 1.06
N LEU A 139 -3.57 14.98 0.57
CA LEU A 139 -3.16 13.58 0.56
C LEU A 139 -2.92 13.12 2.02
N ASP A 140 -3.67 12.13 2.44
CA ASP A 140 -3.42 11.43 3.71
C ASP A 140 -2.32 10.39 3.46
N GLY A 141 -1.06 10.77 3.72
CA GLY A 141 0.15 9.97 3.43
C GLY A 141 0.21 8.63 4.17
N TYR A 142 1.23 7.84 3.85
CA TYR A 142 1.53 6.53 4.46
C TYR A 142 2.82 6.58 5.29
N GLU A 143 3.15 7.76 5.83
CA GLU A 143 4.41 8.01 6.55
C GLU A 143 4.34 7.56 8.02
N GLU A 144 3.15 7.37 8.57
CA GLU A 144 2.96 6.91 9.94
C GLU A 144 3.32 5.43 10.11
N THR A 145 3.82 5.09 11.29
CA THR A 145 4.16 3.71 11.64
C THR A 145 2.91 2.82 11.57
N VAL A 146 3.05 1.67 10.94
CA VAL A 146 1.97 0.69 10.84
C VAL A 146 1.57 0.19 12.23
N ASN A 147 0.30 0.34 12.61
CA ASN A 147 -0.27 -0.18 13.84
C ASN A 147 -0.56 -1.69 13.69
N MET A 148 0.48 -2.50 13.56
CA MET A 148 0.36 -3.96 13.60
C MET A 148 1.24 -4.51 14.72
N GLU A 149 0.62 -5.10 15.73
CA GLU A 149 1.35 -5.98 16.66
C GLU A 149 1.78 -7.23 15.89
N ILE A 150 3.08 -7.44 15.79
CA ILE A 150 3.68 -8.60 15.15
C ILE A 150 4.31 -9.44 16.25
N GLU A 151 3.84 -10.68 16.38
CA GLU A 151 4.15 -11.55 17.54
C GLU A 151 5.61 -12.07 17.60
N GLU A 152 6.41 -11.95 16.51
CA GLU A 152 7.79 -12.45 16.47
C GLU A 152 8.79 -11.44 15.88
N PRO A 153 9.38 -10.54 16.70
CA PRO A 153 10.28 -9.48 16.24
C PRO A 153 11.54 -9.97 15.49
N LYS A 154 12.05 -11.16 15.84
CA LYS A 154 13.28 -11.69 15.25
C LYS A 154 13.09 -12.17 13.80
N GLN A 155 11.96 -12.81 13.50
CA GLN A 155 11.65 -13.23 12.12
C GLN A 155 11.47 -12.03 11.22
N ILE A 156 11.03 -10.90 11.76
CA ILE A 156 10.87 -9.64 11.01
C ILE A 156 12.22 -9.02 10.70
N SER A 157 13.17 -9.01 11.64
CA SER A 157 14.51 -8.47 11.42
C SER A 157 15.21 -9.21 10.29
N ASP A 158 15.22 -10.54 10.32
CA ASP A 158 15.84 -11.39 9.28
C ASP A 158 15.14 -11.22 7.93
N PHE A 159 13.81 -11.05 7.95
CA PHE A 159 13.01 -10.77 6.76
C PHE A 159 13.35 -9.39 6.16
N GLN A 160 13.39 -8.34 6.99
CA GLN A 160 13.71 -6.98 6.55
C GLN A 160 15.12 -6.88 5.96
N GLU A 161 16.12 -7.52 6.58
CA GLU A 161 17.50 -7.55 6.07
C GLU A 161 17.58 -8.22 4.70
N ARG A 162 16.91 -9.38 4.53
CA ARG A 162 16.86 -10.09 3.25
C ARG A 162 16.18 -9.25 2.16
N VAL A 163 15.01 -8.68 2.47
CA VAL A 163 14.25 -7.85 1.52
C VAL A 163 15.03 -6.60 1.14
N PHE A 164 15.69 -5.95 2.11
CA PHE A 164 16.51 -4.78 1.87
C PHE A 164 17.73 -5.09 1.00
N THR A 165 18.40 -6.21 1.27
CA THR A 165 19.54 -6.68 0.46
C THR A 165 19.14 -6.91 -0.99
N GLU A 166 18.01 -7.59 -1.22
CA GLU A 166 17.52 -7.85 -2.58
C GLU A 166 17.04 -6.58 -3.29
N LEU A 167 16.44 -5.65 -2.55
CA LEU A 167 16.06 -4.32 -3.07
C LEU A 167 17.28 -3.56 -3.57
N LEU A 168 18.35 -3.50 -2.78
CA LEU A 168 19.60 -2.83 -3.17
C LEU A 168 20.21 -3.49 -4.42
N LYS A 169 20.24 -4.82 -4.46
CA LYS A 169 20.73 -5.57 -5.61
C LYS A 169 19.94 -5.27 -6.89
N ARG A 170 18.60 -5.23 -6.82
CA ARG A 170 17.75 -4.94 -7.99
C ARG A 170 17.87 -3.51 -8.46
N ARG A 171 18.05 -2.58 -7.53
CA ARG A 171 18.11 -1.15 -7.84
C ARG A 171 19.48 -0.68 -8.31
N TYR A 172 20.56 -1.21 -7.72
CA TYR A 172 21.93 -0.73 -7.94
C TYR A 172 22.86 -1.76 -8.60
N GLY A 173 22.39 -3.00 -8.81
CA GLY A 173 23.20 -4.09 -9.34
C GLY A 173 24.19 -4.66 -8.33
N ASP A 174 24.98 -5.65 -8.76
CA ASP A 174 25.99 -6.31 -7.90
C ASP A 174 27.30 -5.50 -7.75
N GLU A 175 27.43 -4.32 -8.38
CA GLU A 175 28.71 -3.57 -8.44
C GLU A 175 29.01 -2.70 -7.21
N GLU A 176 28.01 -2.32 -6.39
CA GLU A 176 28.22 -1.48 -5.20
C GLU A 176 28.68 -2.21 -3.92
N ARG A 177 29.03 -3.49 -4.01
CA ARG A 177 29.61 -4.26 -2.88
C ARG A 177 31.13 -4.17 -2.76
N ARG A 178 31.81 -3.25 -3.47
CA ARG A 178 33.28 -3.19 -3.53
C ARG A 178 33.93 -1.96 -2.92
N ASP A 179 33.19 -1.19 -2.10
CA ASP A 179 33.79 -0.10 -1.31
C ASP A 179 33.56 -0.29 0.18
#